data_a51ec7bbd481c152473f7de4a27c57cd
#
_entry.id   a51ec7bbd481c152473f7de4a27c57cd
#
_cell.length_a   1.000
_cell.length_b   1.000
_cell.length_c   1.000
_cell.angle_alpha   90.00
_cell.angle_beta   90.00
_cell.angle_gamma   90.00
#
_symmetry.space_group_name_H-M   'P 1'
#
loop_
_entity.id
_entity.type
_entity.pdbx_description
1 polymer ?
#
loop_
_entity_poly.entity_id
_entity_poly.type
_entity_poly.pdbx_seq_one_letter_code
_entity_poly.pdbx_strand_id
1 'polypeptide(L)'
;DAGCGTGLVGIELKKYGYSNIDGVDFSQNMLDLVPQGIYKKIEKVDLNKQLKFKDNTYDIVMCVGTFTYGHVKPKALDELIRITKNKGLICFTINEGIYEEYGFDNKIKELSSNKSWNVKEFFKSAYITNKKVEAWLCLAKVINKSRFDRSQK
;
A
#
# COMPACT_ATOMS: atom_id res chain seq x y z
N ASP A 1 -7.35 -1.49 1.18
CA ASP A 1 -6.86 -0.21 1.71
C ASP A 1 -5.99 -0.49 2.93
N ALA A 2 -4.66 -0.47 2.73
CA ALA A 2 -3.66 -0.77 3.74
C ALA A 2 -3.22 0.50 4.47
N GLY A 3 -3.42 0.53 5.79
CA GLY A 3 -3.29 1.74 6.59
C GLY A 3 -4.48 2.68 6.36
N CYS A 4 -5.68 2.13 6.45
CA CYS A 4 -6.89 2.85 6.05
C CYS A 4 -7.30 3.98 7.01
N GLY A 5 -6.73 4.03 8.22
CA GLY A 5 -7.03 5.04 9.23
C GLY A 5 -8.53 5.12 9.52
N THR A 6 -9.09 6.32 9.37
CA THR A 6 -10.53 6.58 9.55
C THR A 6 -11.36 6.33 8.27
N GLY A 7 -10.75 5.77 7.22
CA GLY A 7 -11.43 5.35 6.01
C GLY A 7 -11.55 6.39 4.90
N LEU A 8 -10.76 7.44 4.90
CA LEU A 8 -10.87 8.53 3.92
C LEU A 8 -10.71 8.04 2.46
N VAL A 9 -9.78 7.15 2.19
CA VAL A 9 -9.59 6.55 0.86
C VAL A 9 -10.81 5.71 0.47
N GLY A 10 -11.30 4.87 1.38
CA GLY A 10 -12.50 4.06 1.14
C GLY A 10 -13.74 4.90 0.87
N ILE A 11 -13.92 6.00 1.62
CA ILE A 11 -15.01 6.96 1.41
C ILE A 11 -14.92 7.55 0.00
N GLU A 12 -13.74 7.97 -0.42
CA GLU A 12 -13.54 8.53 -1.75
C GLU A 12 -13.80 7.50 -2.85
N LEU A 13 -13.24 6.30 -2.73
CA LEU A 13 -13.44 5.21 -3.69
C LEU A 13 -14.92 4.83 -3.83
N LYS A 14 -15.69 4.88 -2.74
CA LYS A 14 -17.13 4.61 -2.78
C LYS A 14 -17.90 5.61 -3.65
N LYS A 15 -17.50 6.88 -3.72
CA LYS A 15 -18.09 7.87 -4.60
C LYS A 15 -17.94 7.50 -6.09
N TYR A 16 -16.87 6.77 -6.41
CA TYR A 16 -16.62 6.25 -7.77
C TYR A 16 -17.21 4.85 -8.02
N GLY A 17 -18.05 4.35 -7.10
CA GLY A 17 -18.74 3.08 -7.26
C GLY A 17 -17.97 1.84 -6.78
N TYR A 18 -16.81 2.01 -6.18
CA TYR A 18 -16.06 0.88 -5.59
C TYR A 18 -16.63 0.54 -4.20
N SER A 19 -17.10 -0.69 -4.04
CA SER A 19 -17.72 -1.16 -2.79
C SER A 19 -17.12 -2.47 -2.25
N ASN A 20 -16.36 -3.19 -3.05
CA ASN A 20 -15.73 -4.45 -2.65
C ASN A 20 -14.29 -4.18 -2.13
N ILE A 21 -14.20 -3.47 -1.02
CA ILE A 21 -12.93 -3.01 -0.43
C ILE A 21 -12.83 -3.54 0.99
N ASP A 22 -11.67 -4.11 1.34
CA ASP A 22 -11.28 -4.41 2.71
C ASP A 22 -10.35 -3.31 3.22
N GLY A 23 -10.49 -2.89 4.46
CA GLY A 23 -9.65 -1.90 5.12
C GLY A 23 -8.85 -2.54 6.27
N VAL A 24 -7.57 -2.18 6.38
CA VAL A 24 -6.73 -2.60 7.52
C VAL A 24 -5.95 -1.42 8.07
N ASP A 25 -5.82 -1.39 9.40
CA ASP A 25 -5.00 -0.40 10.11
C ASP A 25 -4.43 -0.98 11.40
N PHE A 26 -3.37 -0.41 11.91
CA PHE A 26 -2.77 -0.80 13.19
C PHE A 26 -3.55 -0.25 14.38
N SER A 27 -4.19 0.92 14.22
CA SER A 27 -4.88 1.66 15.28
C SER A 27 -6.35 1.26 15.37
N GLN A 28 -6.73 0.56 16.44
CA GLN A 28 -8.14 0.25 16.70
C GLN A 28 -8.97 1.53 16.82
N ASN A 29 -8.44 2.56 17.46
CA ASN A 29 -9.13 3.85 17.62
C ASN A 29 -9.48 4.50 16.28
N MET A 30 -8.60 4.36 15.28
CA MET A 30 -8.89 4.84 13.92
C MET A 30 -9.95 3.99 13.24
N LEU A 31 -9.85 2.67 13.35
CA LEU A 31 -10.82 1.74 12.75
C LEU A 31 -12.24 1.95 13.33
N ASP A 32 -12.35 2.26 14.62
CA ASP A 32 -13.63 2.53 15.29
C ASP A 32 -14.32 3.81 14.77
N LEU A 33 -13.58 4.70 14.12
CA LEU A 33 -14.08 5.92 13.50
C LEU A 33 -14.47 5.75 12.03
N VAL A 34 -14.20 4.59 11.42
CA VAL A 34 -14.58 4.33 10.03
C VAL A 34 -16.10 4.29 9.91
N PRO A 35 -16.72 5.10 9.04
CA PRO A 35 -18.16 5.06 8.85
C PRO A 35 -18.64 3.68 8.38
N GLN A 36 -19.78 3.26 8.91
CA GLN A 36 -20.38 1.97 8.55
C GLN A 36 -20.64 1.86 7.04
N GLY A 37 -20.33 0.70 6.47
CA GLY A 37 -20.60 0.41 5.06
C GLY A 37 -19.57 0.96 4.08
N ILE A 38 -18.44 1.51 4.55
CA ILE A 38 -17.33 1.93 3.67
C ILE A 38 -16.54 0.70 3.21
N TYR A 39 -16.14 -0.17 4.13
CA TYR A 39 -15.42 -1.40 3.83
C TYR A 39 -16.31 -2.61 4.02
N LYS A 40 -16.04 -3.67 3.25
CA LYS A 40 -16.67 -5.00 3.42
C LYS A 40 -16.16 -5.70 4.69
N LYS A 41 -14.86 -5.53 4.95
CA LYS A 41 -14.19 -5.99 6.17
C LYS A 41 -13.26 -4.92 6.69
N ILE A 42 -13.13 -4.83 8.00
CA ILE A 42 -12.16 -3.98 8.69
C ILE A 42 -11.39 -4.88 9.65
N GLU A 43 -10.08 -4.82 9.62
CA GLU A 43 -9.23 -5.66 10.45
C GLU A 43 -8.03 -4.89 10.99
N LYS A 44 -7.73 -5.10 12.29
CA LYS A 44 -6.52 -4.56 12.91
C LYS A 44 -5.31 -5.38 12.48
N VAL A 45 -4.35 -4.72 11.81
CA VAL A 45 -3.18 -5.37 11.21
C VAL A 45 -1.93 -4.51 11.39
N ASP A 46 -0.80 -5.14 11.70
CA ASP A 46 0.52 -4.52 11.67
C ASP A 46 1.18 -4.80 10.31
N LEU A 47 1.30 -3.75 9.48
CA LEU A 47 1.89 -3.85 8.15
C LEU A 47 3.40 -4.15 8.16
N ASN A 48 4.07 -4.01 9.31
CA ASN A 48 5.48 -4.40 9.47
C ASN A 48 5.66 -5.92 9.67
N LYS A 49 4.56 -6.68 9.79
CA LYS A 49 4.56 -8.12 10.00
C LYS A 49 4.00 -8.86 8.78
N GLN A 50 4.19 -10.17 8.76
CA GLN A 50 3.54 -11.02 7.77
C GLN A 50 2.01 -10.91 7.92
N LEU A 51 1.36 -10.62 6.80
CA LEU A 51 -0.10 -10.50 6.75
C LEU A 51 -0.77 -11.87 6.65
N LYS A 52 -1.89 -12.05 7.33
CA LYS A 52 -2.67 -13.31 7.30
C LYS A 52 -3.44 -13.53 5.98
N PHE A 53 -3.33 -12.61 5.04
CA PHE A 53 -3.95 -12.75 3.72
C PHE A 53 -3.16 -13.71 2.85
N LYS A 54 -3.85 -14.48 2.01
CA LYS A 54 -3.23 -15.38 1.03
C LYS A 54 -2.52 -14.59 -0.07
N ASP A 55 -1.55 -15.24 -0.72
CA ASP A 55 -0.93 -14.70 -1.93
C ASP A 55 -2.00 -14.43 -3.00
N ASN A 56 -1.81 -13.39 -3.81
CA ASN A 56 -2.66 -13.07 -4.96
C ASN A 56 -4.15 -12.94 -4.62
N THR A 57 -4.48 -12.29 -3.52
CA THR A 57 -5.87 -12.11 -3.05
C THR A 57 -6.55 -10.91 -3.70
N TYR A 58 -5.85 -9.78 -3.79
CA TYR A 58 -6.45 -8.50 -4.18
C TYR A 58 -6.07 -8.09 -5.59
N ASP A 59 -7.03 -7.55 -6.34
CA ASP A 59 -6.81 -6.98 -7.67
C ASP A 59 -6.03 -5.67 -7.60
N ILE A 60 -6.31 -4.86 -6.59
CA ILE A 60 -5.67 -3.58 -6.31
C ILE A 60 -5.38 -3.48 -4.81
N VAL A 61 -4.19 -3.00 -4.46
CA VAL A 61 -3.82 -2.63 -3.09
C VAL A 61 -3.46 -1.15 -3.07
N MET A 62 -4.07 -0.39 -2.18
CA MET A 62 -3.75 1.02 -1.93
C MET A 62 -3.13 1.17 -0.54
N CYS A 63 -2.12 2.01 -0.43
CA CYS A 63 -1.45 2.32 0.83
C CYS A 63 -1.11 3.83 0.86
N VAL A 64 -2.10 4.64 1.17
CA VAL A 64 -2.05 6.10 1.06
C VAL A 64 -1.94 6.72 2.45
N GLY A 65 -0.94 7.60 2.64
CA GLY A 65 -0.74 8.30 3.92
C GLY A 65 -0.18 7.45 5.06
N THR A 66 0.35 6.27 4.75
CA THR A 66 0.83 5.29 5.74
C THR A 66 2.34 5.28 5.86
N PHE A 67 3.07 5.44 4.76
CA PHE A 67 4.53 5.54 4.78
C PHE A 67 4.94 6.95 5.19
N THR A 68 4.99 7.16 6.50
CA THR A 68 5.33 8.42 7.18
C THR A 68 6.30 8.17 8.33
N TYR A 69 6.70 9.22 9.04
CA TYR A 69 7.63 9.11 10.17
C TYR A 69 7.16 8.14 11.25
N GLY A 70 8.06 7.23 11.65
CA GLY A 70 7.89 6.37 12.82
C GLY A 70 6.93 5.19 12.66
N HIS A 71 6.36 4.95 11.48
CA HIS A 71 5.32 3.94 11.29
C HIS A 71 5.80 2.71 10.50
N VAL A 72 5.39 2.60 9.24
CA VAL A 72 5.59 1.40 8.42
C VAL A 72 6.91 1.47 7.66
N LYS A 73 7.66 0.37 7.68
CA LYS A 73 8.99 0.26 7.05
C LYS A 73 8.87 -0.16 5.57
N PRO A 74 9.90 0.11 4.73
CA PRO A 74 9.90 -0.26 3.31
C PRO A 74 9.64 -1.73 3.03
N LYS A 75 10.05 -2.62 3.95
CA LYS A 75 9.82 -4.07 3.84
C LYS A 75 8.34 -4.44 3.74
N ALA A 76 7.43 -3.60 4.23
CA ALA A 76 5.99 -3.83 4.08
C ALA A 76 5.56 -3.94 2.60
N LEU A 77 6.29 -3.31 1.67
CA LEU A 77 6.02 -3.43 0.24
C LEU A 77 6.09 -4.88 -0.28
N ASP A 78 6.94 -5.73 0.31
CA ASP A 78 7.03 -7.15 -0.06
C ASP A 78 5.70 -7.89 0.21
N GLU A 79 5.09 -7.63 1.38
CA GLU A 79 3.81 -8.22 1.75
C GLU A 79 2.66 -7.64 0.91
N LEU A 80 2.64 -6.32 0.67
CA LEU A 80 1.62 -5.70 -0.18
C LEU A 80 1.69 -6.26 -1.62
N ILE A 81 2.90 -6.48 -2.16
CA ILE A 81 3.08 -7.13 -3.45
C ILE A 81 2.60 -8.59 -3.41
N ARG A 82 2.95 -9.33 -2.35
CA ARG A 82 2.57 -10.74 -2.20
C ARG A 82 1.05 -10.95 -2.24
N ILE A 83 0.29 -10.10 -1.55
CA ILE A 83 -1.17 -10.21 -1.50
C ILE A 83 -1.87 -9.65 -2.75
N THR A 84 -1.16 -8.88 -3.57
CA THR A 84 -1.68 -8.38 -4.85
C THR A 84 -1.56 -9.45 -5.92
N LYS A 85 -2.60 -9.64 -6.72
CA LYS A 85 -2.62 -10.59 -7.84
C LYS A 85 -1.54 -10.25 -8.88
N ASN A 86 -1.07 -11.28 -9.58
CA ASN A 86 -0.26 -11.06 -10.78
C ASN A 86 -1.01 -10.16 -11.77
N LYS A 87 -0.32 -9.15 -12.30
CA LYS A 87 -0.88 -8.08 -13.14
C LYS A 87 -1.84 -7.13 -12.41
N GLY A 88 -2.06 -7.31 -11.11
CA GLY A 88 -2.78 -6.36 -10.27
C GLY A 88 -1.98 -5.08 -10.05
N LEU A 89 -2.62 -4.09 -9.44
CA LEU A 89 -2.03 -2.77 -9.22
C LEU A 89 -1.74 -2.54 -7.74
N ILE A 90 -0.66 -1.84 -7.48
CA ILE A 90 -0.35 -1.28 -6.17
C ILE A 90 -0.16 0.22 -6.31
N CYS A 91 -0.84 0.99 -5.46
CA CYS A 91 -0.73 2.45 -5.42
C CYS A 91 -0.41 2.88 -3.99
N PHE A 92 0.64 3.65 -3.80
CA PHE A 92 1.02 4.11 -2.48
C PHE A 92 1.68 5.49 -2.51
N THR A 93 1.68 6.14 -1.36
CA THR A 93 2.39 7.40 -1.16
C THR A 93 3.48 7.24 -0.11
N ILE A 94 4.57 7.99 -0.26
CA ILE A 94 5.68 8.05 0.69
C ILE A 94 5.92 9.52 1.00
N ASN A 95 5.89 9.89 2.29
CA ASN A 95 6.28 11.22 2.72
C ASN A 95 7.70 11.54 2.24
N GLU A 96 7.90 12.71 1.67
CA GLU A 96 9.20 13.09 1.07
C GLU A 96 10.36 13.02 2.06
N GLY A 97 10.12 13.40 3.34
CA GLY A 97 11.15 13.43 4.36
C GLY A 97 11.70 12.06 4.75
N ILE A 98 10.97 10.97 4.50
CA ILE A 98 11.43 9.61 4.83
C ILE A 98 11.87 8.79 3.61
N TYR A 99 11.69 9.33 2.42
CA TYR A 99 11.92 8.59 1.17
C TYR A 99 13.33 7.99 1.08
N GLU A 100 14.35 8.80 1.32
CA GLU A 100 15.74 8.34 1.36
C GLU A 100 16.13 7.88 2.77
N GLU A 101 15.74 8.63 3.81
CA GLU A 101 16.11 8.38 5.19
C GLU A 101 15.76 6.97 5.66
N TYR A 102 14.59 6.46 5.26
CA TYR A 102 14.12 5.12 5.65
C TYR A 102 14.43 4.06 4.59
N GLY A 103 15.05 4.41 3.47
CA GLY A 103 15.47 3.49 2.42
C GLY A 103 14.37 3.05 1.46
N PHE A 104 13.30 3.85 1.33
CA PHE A 104 12.25 3.56 0.32
C PHE A 104 12.79 3.66 -1.12
N ASP A 105 13.70 4.60 -1.39
CA ASP A 105 14.38 4.72 -2.68
C ASP A 105 15.11 3.43 -3.08
N ASN A 106 15.86 2.86 -2.15
CA ASN A 106 16.57 1.59 -2.35
C ASN A 106 15.60 0.42 -2.52
N LYS A 107 14.52 0.38 -1.74
CA LYS A 107 13.50 -0.68 -1.85
C LYS A 107 12.78 -0.64 -3.19
N ILE A 108 12.43 0.53 -3.69
CA ILE A 108 11.80 0.70 -5.01
C ILE A 108 12.74 0.22 -6.11
N LYS A 109 14.03 0.58 -6.05
CA LYS A 109 15.05 0.11 -6.99
C LYS A 109 15.22 -1.41 -6.95
N GLU A 110 15.28 -2.01 -5.76
CA GLU A 110 15.35 -3.45 -5.57
C GLU A 110 14.17 -4.17 -6.24
N LEU A 111 12.93 -3.75 -5.93
CA LEU A 111 11.72 -4.36 -6.46
C LEU A 111 11.58 -4.22 -7.98
N SER A 112 12.13 -3.15 -8.55
CA SER A 112 12.19 -2.95 -10.00
C SER A 112 13.27 -3.83 -10.65
N SER A 113 14.45 -3.92 -10.04
CA SER A 113 15.58 -4.69 -10.56
C SER A 113 15.31 -6.20 -10.54
N ASN A 114 14.65 -6.70 -9.48
CA ASN A 114 14.27 -8.11 -9.37
C ASN A 114 12.96 -8.46 -10.11
N LYS A 115 12.37 -7.47 -10.82
CA LYS A 115 11.13 -7.62 -11.60
C LYS A 115 9.92 -8.07 -10.77
N SER A 116 9.82 -7.64 -9.50
CA SER A 116 8.63 -7.86 -8.68
C SER A 116 7.44 -7.04 -9.15
N TRP A 117 7.71 -5.92 -9.79
CA TRP A 117 6.73 -5.03 -10.38
C TRP A 117 7.26 -4.28 -11.60
N ASN A 118 6.34 -3.56 -12.25
CA ASN A 118 6.64 -2.58 -13.30
C ASN A 118 5.99 -1.26 -12.88
N VAL A 119 6.82 -0.28 -12.53
CA VAL A 119 6.38 1.07 -12.16
C VAL A 119 5.77 1.76 -13.37
N LYS A 120 4.55 2.27 -13.22
CA LYS A 120 3.78 2.97 -14.26
C LYS A 120 3.84 4.48 -14.07
N GLU A 121 3.69 4.92 -12.84
CA GLU A 121 3.71 6.32 -12.44
C GLU A 121 4.60 6.46 -11.20
N PHE A 122 5.48 7.44 -11.21
CA PHE A 122 6.28 7.81 -10.05
C PHE A 122 6.60 9.29 -10.09
N PHE A 123 5.96 10.06 -9.22
CA PHE A 123 6.14 11.50 -9.19
C PHE A 123 5.90 12.06 -7.78
N LYS A 124 6.43 13.26 -7.56
CA LYS A 124 6.20 14.02 -6.33
C LYS A 124 5.01 14.96 -6.50
N SER A 125 4.15 15.01 -5.49
CA SER A 125 2.96 15.86 -5.47
C SER A 125 2.75 16.48 -4.09
N ALA A 126 2.05 17.61 -4.06
CA ALA A 126 1.59 18.19 -2.81
C ALA A 126 0.67 17.20 -2.09
N TYR A 127 1.00 16.90 -0.83
CA TYR A 127 0.27 15.93 -0.03
C TYR A 127 -0.60 16.60 1.03
N ILE A 128 -0.03 17.57 1.76
CA ILE A 128 -0.76 18.41 2.71
C ILE A 128 -0.49 19.86 2.32
N THR A 129 -1.40 20.46 1.56
CA THR A 129 -1.21 21.78 0.95
C THR A 129 -1.01 22.91 1.96
N ASN A 130 -1.73 22.90 3.07
CA ASN A 130 -1.60 23.89 4.13
C ASN A 130 -0.31 23.78 4.95
N LYS A 131 0.39 22.63 4.90
CA LYS A 131 1.66 22.38 5.60
C LYS A 131 2.86 22.34 4.65
N LYS A 132 2.65 22.56 3.35
CA LYS A 132 3.69 22.42 2.30
C LYS A 132 4.44 21.09 2.37
N VAL A 133 3.75 20.00 2.73
CA VAL A 133 4.30 18.65 2.77
C VAL A 133 4.03 17.99 1.44
N GLU A 134 5.08 17.46 0.82
CA GLU A 134 5.02 16.68 -0.40
C GLU A 134 5.14 15.18 -0.11
N ALA A 135 4.64 14.40 -1.05
CA ALA A 135 4.81 12.95 -1.05
C ALA A 135 5.16 12.44 -2.44
N TRP A 136 5.93 11.38 -2.47
CA TRP A 136 6.09 10.56 -3.67
C TRP A 136 4.85 9.70 -3.84
N LEU A 137 4.28 9.69 -5.03
CA LEU A 137 3.21 8.78 -5.43
C LEU A 137 3.79 7.75 -6.38
N CYS A 138 3.52 6.47 -6.09
CA CYS A 138 3.90 5.35 -6.93
C CYS A 138 2.66 4.55 -7.33
N LEU A 139 2.53 4.29 -8.63
CA LEU A 139 1.60 3.32 -9.19
C LEU A 139 2.43 2.26 -9.91
N ALA A 140 2.30 1.01 -9.52
CA ALA A 140 3.01 -0.09 -10.13
C ALA A 140 2.09 -1.26 -10.44
N LYS A 141 2.42 -1.98 -11.52
CA LYS A 141 1.79 -3.25 -11.89
C LYS A 141 2.61 -4.40 -11.34
N VAL A 142 1.99 -5.25 -10.52
CA VAL A 142 2.67 -6.36 -9.86
C VAL A 142 2.96 -7.48 -10.83
N ILE A 143 4.15 -8.07 -10.72
CA ILE A 143 4.61 -9.23 -11.47
C ILE A 143 4.95 -10.31 -10.45
N ASN A 144 3.97 -11.11 -10.06
CA ASN A 144 4.21 -12.25 -9.17
C ASN A 144 4.70 -13.45 -9.99
N LYS A 145 5.94 -13.86 -9.76
CA LYS A 145 6.44 -15.12 -10.30
C LYS A 145 5.67 -16.27 -9.65
N SER A 146 5.22 -17.24 -10.42
CA SER A 146 4.58 -18.44 -9.89
C SER A 146 5.56 -19.15 -8.94
N ARG A 147 5.05 -19.90 -7.93
CA ARG A 147 5.91 -20.66 -7.00
C ARG A 147 6.86 -21.63 -7.70
N PHE A 148 6.55 -22.06 -8.91
CA PHE A 148 7.40 -22.93 -9.74
C PHE A 148 8.70 -22.26 -10.18
N ASP A 149 8.72 -20.94 -10.38
CA ASP A 149 9.93 -20.21 -10.77
C ASP A 149 10.89 -19.92 -9.61
N ARG A 150 10.45 -20.09 -8.36
CA ARG A 150 11.28 -19.84 -7.17
C ARG A 150 12.15 -21.05 -6.75
N SER A 151 11.88 -22.22 -7.30
CA SER A 151 12.60 -23.47 -6.97
C SER A 151 13.80 -23.77 -7.86
N GLN A 152 14.13 -22.89 -8.82
CA GLN A 152 15.26 -23.06 -9.74
C GLN A 152 16.39 -22.04 -9.53
N LYS A 153 16.61 -21.61 -8.30
CA LYS A 153 17.80 -20.82 -7.94
C LYS A 153 18.52 -21.46 -6.76
#